data_b7122c2236e629c61552cc1242603ea9
#
_entry.id   b7122c2236e629c61552cc1242603ea9
#
_cell.length_a   1.000
_cell.length_b   1.000
_cell.length_c   1.000
_cell.angle_alpha   90.00
_cell.angle_beta   90.00
_cell.angle_gamma   90.00
#
_symmetry.space_group_name_H-M   'P 1'
#
loop_
_entity.id
_entity.type
_entity.pdbx_description
1 polymer ?
#
loop_
_entity_poly.entity_id
_entity_poly.type
_entity_poly.pdbx_seq_one_letter_code
_entity_poly.pdbx_strand_id
1 'polypeptide(L)'
;MSIDILKGLFEQRFHAPPDRVQPLQGQLGGSGRVIIRLSAGSQSAIGILYDVREENVAFIEFSRHFRRHGLPVPEIYAEDLRHGAYLEQDLGDTTLFEFLVANRAGENIAPAVVDAYIKVVRTLPRFQVEAGRDLNYKVCYPRGSFDRQSIAWDLNYFKYYFLRLAGIAFNEQALENDFSRLTKFLLTAPRDYFLYRDYQSRNVMLLNGEPFFLDYQGGRKGALHYDIASLLYDAKADLPPALRQKLLDHYTDALRGMIGIERDAFMHHYYAFVYVRIMQALGAYGFRGFYERKPHFLQSVPYAIKNLRWLLENATLPIPLPALTSAFQGIVASQKLLAQVAEGDRRGRPVADKPPLPAPATDKLVARIFSFSFHRGGPPKDETGHGGGFVFDARSLPNPGREERFKMLTGKDAPVIDYLRQHKSVDEYLKNAEALVDGSISNYQSRGFKSLTASFGCTGGQHRSVYLAEQLAKHLRANDGVEVVLRHIELEKMGR
;
A
#
# COMPACT_ATOMS: atom_id res chain seq x y z
N MET A 1 10.25 -0.94 18.12
CA MET A 1 9.57 0.20 18.79
C MET A 1 8.54 -0.37 19.75
N SER A 2 8.51 0.08 21.00
CA SER A 2 7.65 -0.50 22.04
C SER A 2 6.34 0.29 22.17
N ILE A 3 5.21 -0.42 22.27
CA ILE A 3 3.89 0.15 22.59
C ILE A 3 3.92 0.85 23.96
N ASP A 4 4.83 0.48 24.83
CA ASP A 4 4.95 1.08 26.18
C ASP A 4 5.33 2.57 26.12
N ILE A 5 6.02 3.01 25.05
CA ILE A 5 6.28 4.45 24.84
C ILE A 5 4.96 5.19 24.64
N LEU A 6 4.04 4.65 23.82
CA LEU A 6 2.74 5.26 23.61
C LEU A 6 1.89 5.28 24.88
N LYS A 7 1.95 4.21 25.71
CA LYS A 7 1.27 4.18 27.00
C LYS A 7 1.82 5.26 27.94
N GLY A 8 3.14 5.43 27.98
CA GLY A 8 3.78 6.48 28.79
C GLY A 8 3.38 7.89 28.33
N LEU A 9 3.33 8.15 27.02
CA LEU A 9 2.84 9.42 26.48
C LEU A 9 1.35 9.65 26.80
N PHE A 10 0.53 8.59 26.75
CA PHE A 10 -0.89 8.66 27.10
C PHE A 10 -1.08 9.00 28.58
N GLU A 11 -0.37 8.32 29.48
CA GLU A 11 -0.42 8.58 30.91
C GLU A 11 0.06 9.99 31.27
N GLN A 12 1.13 10.46 30.62
CA GLN A 12 1.60 11.83 30.75
C GLN A 12 0.52 12.85 30.33
N ARG A 13 -0.23 12.59 29.28
CA ARG A 13 -1.25 13.51 28.74
C ARG A 13 -2.55 13.50 29.52
N PHE A 14 -3.00 12.32 29.97
CA PHE A 14 -4.32 12.13 30.55
C PHE A 14 -4.29 11.84 32.08
N HIS A 15 -3.09 11.75 32.67
CA HIS A 15 -2.89 11.44 34.09
C HIS A 15 -3.50 10.11 34.55
N ALA A 16 -3.68 9.18 33.61
CA ALA A 16 -4.17 7.83 33.84
C ALA A 16 -3.56 6.87 32.80
N PRO A 17 -3.15 5.66 33.18
CA PRO A 17 -2.70 4.66 32.22
C PRO A 17 -3.87 4.22 31.34
N PRO A 18 -3.63 3.85 30.07
CA PRO A 18 -4.69 3.33 29.22
C PRO A 18 -5.18 1.97 29.73
N ASP A 19 -6.49 1.82 29.88
CA ASP A 19 -7.14 0.55 30.25
C ASP A 19 -7.38 -0.35 29.01
N ARG A 20 -7.42 0.24 27.82
CA ARG A 20 -7.58 -0.47 26.55
C ARG A 20 -6.55 0.02 25.52
N VAL A 21 -5.94 -0.96 24.82
CA VAL A 21 -4.97 -0.74 23.74
C VAL A 21 -5.42 -1.57 22.54
N GLN A 22 -5.86 -0.91 21.48
CA GLN A 22 -6.45 -1.55 20.31
C GLN A 22 -5.67 -1.17 19.04
N PRO A 23 -4.96 -2.12 18.41
CA PRO A 23 -4.37 -1.87 17.08
C PRO A 23 -5.46 -1.55 16.05
N LEU A 24 -5.28 -0.49 15.28
CA LEU A 24 -6.13 -0.13 14.16
C LEU A 24 -5.54 -0.75 12.89
N GLN A 25 -5.84 -2.03 12.66
CA GLN A 25 -5.36 -2.76 11.49
C GLN A 25 -6.27 -2.49 10.27
N GLY A 26 -5.66 -2.19 9.12
CA GLY A 26 -6.31 -2.24 7.80
C GLY A 26 -7.01 -0.97 7.30
N GLN A 27 -7.20 0.07 8.10
CA GLN A 27 -7.90 1.28 7.65
C GLN A 27 -6.99 2.33 7.00
N LEU A 28 -5.72 2.39 7.34
CA LEU A 28 -4.79 3.38 6.81
C LEU A 28 -3.72 2.69 5.98
N GLY A 29 -3.93 2.76 4.67
CA GLY A 29 -3.20 2.10 3.60
C GLY A 29 -1.69 1.99 3.75
N GLY A 30 -1.11 0.97 3.21
CA GLY A 30 0.25 0.78 2.67
C GLY A 30 1.50 1.30 3.38
N SER A 31 1.42 2.13 4.42
CA SER A 31 2.57 2.62 5.19
C SER A 31 2.97 1.60 6.27
N GLY A 32 4.26 1.53 6.59
CA GLY A 32 4.77 0.69 7.70
C GLY A 32 4.46 1.26 9.09
N ARG A 33 3.53 2.21 9.22
CA ARG A 33 3.12 2.80 10.50
C ARG A 33 2.34 1.81 11.35
N VAL A 34 2.67 1.76 12.64
CA VAL A 34 1.85 1.08 13.63
C VAL A 34 0.90 2.11 14.24
N ILE A 35 -0.40 1.88 14.10
CA ILE A 35 -1.45 2.80 14.55
C ILE A 35 -2.28 2.10 15.61
N ILE A 36 -2.41 2.73 16.78
CA ILE A 36 -3.02 2.12 17.97
C ILE A 36 -3.96 3.13 18.60
N ARG A 37 -5.20 2.71 18.88
CA ARG A 37 -6.09 3.47 19.77
C ARG A 37 -5.80 3.10 21.22
N LEU A 38 -5.53 4.11 22.04
CA LEU A 38 -5.41 3.99 23.48
C LEU A 38 -6.60 4.69 24.14
N SER A 39 -7.21 4.07 25.15
CA SER A 39 -8.33 4.68 25.87
C SER A 39 -8.29 4.39 27.38
N ALA A 40 -8.85 5.33 28.15
CA ALA A 40 -9.07 5.21 29.58
C ALA A 40 -10.38 5.92 29.96
N GLY A 41 -11.42 5.17 30.31
CA GLY A 41 -12.76 5.71 30.52
C GLY A 41 -13.29 6.41 29.26
N SER A 42 -13.59 7.71 29.35
CA SER A 42 -14.05 8.53 28.22
C SER A 42 -12.92 9.18 27.40
N GLN A 43 -11.67 9.03 27.82
CA GLN A 43 -10.51 9.60 27.15
C GLN A 43 -10.00 8.63 26.10
N SER A 44 -9.67 9.14 24.91
CA SER A 44 -9.03 8.34 23.85
C SER A 44 -8.02 9.17 23.05
N ALA A 45 -7.02 8.47 22.52
CA ALA A 45 -6.03 9.04 21.62
C ALA A 45 -5.57 7.98 20.60
N ILE A 46 -5.12 8.44 19.45
CA ILE A 46 -4.44 7.61 18.47
C ILE A 46 -2.94 7.73 18.68
N GLY A 47 -2.29 6.61 18.92
CA GLY A 47 -0.85 6.49 19.03
C GLY A 47 -0.24 6.00 17.73
N ILE A 48 0.79 6.69 17.27
CA ILE A 48 1.53 6.35 16.05
C ILE A 48 2.96 5.97 16.41
N LEU A 49 3.44 4.85 15.83
CA LEU A 49 4.86 4.49 15.84
C LEU A 49 5.34 4.38 14.40
N TYR A 50 6.37 5.16 14.04
CA TYR A 50 6.96 5.13 12.73
C TYR A 50 8.43 5.59 12.77
N ASP A 51 9.30 4.88 12.08
CA ASP A 51 10.75 5.08 12.12
C ASP A 51 11.26 6.16 11.16
N VAL A 52 10.46 6.61 10.19
CA VAL A 52 10.83 7.74 9.31
C VAL A 52 10.56 9.04 10.05
N ARG A 53 11.60 9.51 10.73
CA ARG A 53 11.53 10.70 11.61
C ARG A 53 11.07 11.95 10.86
N GLU A 54 11.52 12.14 9.64
CA GLU A 54 11.21 13.31 8.81
C GLU A 54 9.71 13.40 8.51
N GLU A 55 9.05 12.28 8.24
CA GLU A 55 7.59 12.25 8.04
C GLU A 55 6.83 12.58 9.32
N ASN A 56 7.29 12.08 10.49
CA ASN A 56 6.68 12.41 11.77
C ASN A 56 6.83 13.91 12.08
N VAL A 57 8.01 14.49 11.85
CA VAL A 57 8.26 15.93 12.02
C VAL A 57 7.33 16.73 11.11
N ALA A 58 7.24 16.37 9.82
CA ALA A 58 6.38 17.08 8.88
C ALA A 58 4.91 17.02 9.32
N PHE A 59 4.41 15.85 9.73
CA PHE A 59 3.03 15.69 10.20
C PHE A 59 2.74 16.56 11.43
N ILE A 60 3.59 16.51 12.45
CA ILE A 60 3.41 17.23 13.71
C ILE A 60 3.47 18.75 13.48
N GLU A 61 4.48 19.23 12.74
CA GLU A 61 4.63 20.65 12.42
C GLU A 61 3.45 21.19 11.60
N PHE A 62 3.01 20.43 10.58
CA PHE A 62 1.85 20.81 9.77
C PHE A 62 0.55 20.79 10.59
N SER A 63 0.34 19.79 11.45
CA SER A 63 -0.84 19.74 12.33
C SER A 63 -0.93 20.99 13.20
N ARG A 64 0.18 21.35 13.86
CA ARG A 64 0.25 22.55 14.71
C ARG A 64 0.01 23.84 13.91
N HIS A 65 0.59 23.90 12.70
CA HIS A 65 0.42 25.06 11.83
C HIS A 65 -1.03 25.20 11.35
N PHE A 66 -1.63 24.14 10.84
CA PHE A 66 -3.01 24.14 10.33
C PHE A 66 -4.03 24.44 11.44
N ARG A 67 -3.82 23.92 12.65
CA ARG A 67 -4.68 24.26 13.79
C ARG A 67 -4.60 25.75 14.16
N ARG A 68 -3.43 26.39 14.10
CA ARG A 68 -3.29 27.85 14.30
C ARG A 68 -4.08 28.67 13.29
N HIS A 69 -4.23 28.14 12.06
CA HIS A 69 -5.09 28.70 11.01
C HIS A 69 -6.58 28.31 11.14
N GLY A 70 -6.97 27.62 12.22
CA GLY A 70 -8.34 27.18 12.45
C GLY A 70 -8.81 26.12 11.45
N LEU A 71 -7.89 25.32 10.90
CA LEU A 71 -8.22 24.19 10.03
C LEU A 71 -8.47 22.94 10.84
N PRO A 72 -9.47 22.11 10.46
CA PRO A 72 -9.88 20.92 11.19
C PRO A 72 -8.91 19.77 10.93
N VAL A 73 -7.86 19.71 11.70
CA VAL A 73 -6.85 18.64 11.73
C VAL A 73 -6.71 18.11 13.15
N PRO A 74 -6.19 16.89 13.39
CA PRO A 74 -6.05 16.35 14.73
C PRO A 74 -5.12 17.21 15.59
N GLU A 75 -5.45 17.29 16.86
CA GLU A 75 -4.56 17.87 17.86
C GLU A 75 -3.43 16.88 18.17
N ILE A 76 -2.21 17.38 18.23
CA ILE A 76 -1.06 16.60 18.69
C ILE A 76 -0.99 16.72 20.21
N TYR A 77 -1.19 15.60 20.91
CA TYR A 77 -1.25 15.56 22.36
C TYR A 77 0.13 15.42 23.01
N ALA A 78 0.98 14.58 22.44
CA ALA A 78 2.34 14.33 22.94
C ALA A 78 3.23 13.78 21.82
N GLU A 79 4.53 13.90 21.96
CA GLU A 79 5.51 13.36 21.01
C GLU A 79 6.79 12.86 21.66
N ASP A 80 7.35 11.79 21.13
CA ASP A 80 8.71 11.34 21.38
C ASP A 80 9.37 10.97 20.04
N LEU A 81 9.89 12.00 19.36
CA LEU A 81 10.52 11.86 18.05
C LEU A 81 11.84 11.07 18.06
N ARG A 82 12.44 10.84 19.25
CA ARG A 82 13.63 9.99 19.37
C ARG A 82 13.28 8.53 19.13
N HIS A 83 12.08 8.14 19.54
CA HIS A 83 11.56 6.80 19.39
C HIS A 83 10.51 6.68 18.27
N GLY A 84 10.33 7.72 17.45
CA GLY A 84 9.37 7.72 16.35
C GLY A 84 7.92 7.61 16.79
N ALA A 85 7.58 8.13 17.98
CA ALA A 85 6.27 8.00 18.62
C ALA A 85 5.58 9.36 18.77
N TYR A 86 4.26 9.39 18.57
CA TYR A 86 3.43 10.52 18.95
C TYR A 86 1.98 10.10 19.22
N LEU A 87 1.26 10.96 19.93
CA LEU A 87 -0.18 10.84 20.18
C LEU A 87 -0.91 11.98 19.52
N GLU A 88 -2.02 11.65 18.89
CA GLU A 88 -2.93 12.60 18.28
C GLU A 88 -4.39 12.37 18.72
N GLN A 89 -5.23 13.35 18.43
CA GLN A 89 -6.67 13.30 18.69
C GLN A 89 -7.31 12.10 17.99
N ASP A 90 -8.12 11.35 18.74
CA ASP A 90 -8.99 10.31 18.17
C ASP A 90 -10.20 10.96 17.47
N LEU A 91 -10.31 10.77 16.17
CA LEU A 91 -11.37 11.31 15.33
C LEU A 91 -12.47 10.28 15.03
N GLY A 92 -12.49 9.16 15.77
CA GLY A 92 -13.45 8.08 15.56
C GLY A 92 -13.09 7.16 14.39
N ASP A 93 -14.11 6.53 13.81
CA ASP A 93 -13.90 5.43 12.84
C ASP A 93 -14.47 5.73 11.44
N THR A 94 -15.19 6.83 11.25
CA THR A 94 -15.92 7.09 10.00
C THR A 94 -15.11 8.02 9.09
N THR A 95 -14.63 7.51 7.97
CA THR A 95 -14.06 8.32 6.89
C THR A 95 -15.14 8.84 5.95
N LEU A 96 -14.85 9.90 5.19
CA LEU A 96 -15.72 10.39 4.11
C LEU A 96 -15.97 9.29 3.07
N PHE A 97 -15.00 8.42 2.82
CA PHE A 97 -15.16 7.29 1.92
C PHE A 97 -16.17 6.26 2.45
N GLU A 98 -16.08 5.87 3.73
CA GLU A 98 -17.03 4.93 4.35
C GLU A 98 -18.43 5.54 4.42
N PHE A 99 -18.52 6.83 4.72
CA PHE A 99 -19.79 7.56 4.69
C PHE A 99 -20.42 7.59 3.28
N LEU A 100 -19.61 7.80 2.23
CA LEU A 100 -20.06 7.68 0.84
C LEU A 100 -20.58 6.28 0.54
N VAL A 101 -19.82 5.23 0.87
CA VAL A 101 -20.19 3.84 0.58
C VAL A 101 -21.47 3.44 1.30
N ALA A 102 -21.62 3.82 2.57
CA ALA A 102 -22.78 3.50 3.38
C ALA A 102 -24.07 4.24 2.91
N ASN A 103 -23.94 5.39 2.22
CA ASN A 103 -25.05 6.25 1.81
C ASN A 103 -25.17 6.39 0.29
N ARG A 104 -24.78 5.33 -0.44
CA ARG A 104 -24.80 5.27 -1.90
C ARG A 104 -25.65 4.09 -2.37
N ALA A 105 -26.58 4.33 -3.29
CA ALA A 105 -27.37 3.31 -3.98
C ALA A 105 -27.14 3.43 -5.50
N GLY A 106 -26.20 2.61 -6.03
CA GLY A 106 -25.78 2.70 -7.43
C GLY A 106 -25.11 4.05 -7.75
N GLU A 107 -25.68 4.82 -8.67
CA GLU A 107 -25.24 6.18 -9.00
C GLU A 107 -25.83 7.25 -8.08
N ASN A 108 -26.87 6.92 -7.32
CA ASN A 108 -27.51 7.85 -6.41
C ASN A 108 -26.69 7.99 -5.13
N ILE A 109 -26.28 9.21 -4.83
CA ILE A 109 -25.52 9.59 -3.63
C ILE A 109 -26.44 10.46 -2.76
N ALA A 110 -26.56 10.11 -1.48
CA ALA A 110 -27.42 10.85 -0.56
C ALA A 110 -27.00 12.32 -0.44
N PRO A 111 -27.93 13.27 -0.30
CA PRO A 111 -27.64 14.70 -0.19
C PRO A 111 -26.63 15.02 0.91
N ALA A 112 -26.72 14.36 2.07
CA ALA A 112 -25.78 14.57 3.19
C ALA A 112 -24.31 14.26 2.81
N VAL A 113 -24.08 13.27 1.94
CA VAL A 113 -22.72 12.96 1.41
C VAL A 113 -22.27 14.09 0.49
N VAL A 114 -23.15 14.57 -0.40
CA VAL A 114 -22.82 15.68 -1.30
C VAL A 114 -22.47 16.93 -0.49
N ASP A 115 -23.20 17.23 0.58
CA ASP A 115 -22.92 18.36 1.48
C ASP A 115 -21.57 18.20 2.21
N ALA A 116 -21.24 16.98 2.64
CA ALA A 116 -19.93 16.69 3.24
C ALA A 116 -18.80 16.94 2.21
N TYR A 117 -18.93 16.47 0.97
CA TYR A 117 -17.96 16.75 -0.08
C TYR A 117 -17.87 18.24 -0.41
N ILE A 118 -18.97 18.99 -0.40
CA ILE A 118 -18.95 20.46 -0.61
C ILE A 118 -18.13 21.14 0.50
N LYS A 119 -18.32 20.74 1.77
CA LYS A 119 -17.50 21.25 2.88
C LYS A 119 -16.01 20.96 2.65
N VAL A 120 -15.69 19.73 2.24
CA VAL A 120 -14.32 19.31 1.96
C VAL A 120 -13.71 20.15 0.85
N VAL A 121 -14.32 20.26 -0.32
CA VAL A 121 -13.73 21.01 -1.44
C VAL A 121 -13.63 22.51 -1.16
N ARG A 122 -14.51 23.09 -0.34
CA ARG A 122 -14.42 24.49 0.10
C ARG A 122 -13.33 24.73 1.13
N THR A 123 -12.95 23.71 1.90
CA THR A 123 -11.87 23.80 2.89
C THR A 123 -10.49 23.71 2.23
N LEU A 124 -10.36 23.01 1.10
CA LEU A 124 -9.07 22.82 0.43
C LEU A 124 -8.31 24.13 0.12
N PRO A 125 -8.95 25.18 -0.44
CA PRO A 125 -8.27 26.46 -0.68
C PRO A 125 -7.68 27.11 0.58
N ARG A 126 -8.28 26.89 1.75
CA ARG A 126 -7.74 27.40 3.01
C ARG A 126 -6.41 26.74 3.37
N PHE A 127 -6.26 25.43 3.13
CA PHE A 127 -4.96 24.76 3.26
C PHE A 127 -3.96 25.28 2.24
N GLN A 128 -4.39 25.39 0.98
CA GLN A 128 -3.50 25.68 -0.14
C GLN A 128 -3.03 27.14 -0.16
N VAL A 129 -3.91 28.08 0.10
CA VAL A 129 -3.69 29.52 -0.05
C VAL A 129 -3.43 30.19 1.29
N GLU A 130 -4.38 30.08 2.26
CA GLU A 130 -4.25 30.77 3.54
C GLU A 130 -3.11 30.22 4.37
N ALA A 131 -3.22 28.96 4.79
CA ALA A 131 -2.21 28.30 5.61
C ALA A 131 -0.92 27.99 4.83
N GLY A 132 -1.02 27.77 3.52
CA GLY A 132 0.16 27.54 2.67
C GLY A 132 1.09 28.74 2.53
N ARG A 133 0.61 29.96 2.81
CA ARG A 133 1.40 31.19 2.62
C ARG A 133 2.60 31.29 3.57
N ASP A 134 2.42 30.92 4.82
CA ASP A 134 3.41 31.04 5.90
C ASP A 134 3.85 29.68 6.47
N LEU A 135 3.54 28.57 5.77
CA LEU A 135 3.94 27.23 6.16
C LEU A 135 5.47 27.09 6.12
N ASN A 136 6.01 26.35 7.10
CA ASN A 136 7.43 25.99 7.12
C ASN A 136 7.74 24.86 6.12
N TYR A 137 8.03 25.21 4.88
CA TYR A 137 8.35 24.22 3.83
C TYR A 137 9.72 23.53 4.00
N LYS A 138 10.53 23.92 4.99
CA LYS A 138 11.83 23.25 5.26
C LYS A 138 11.65 21.85 5.85
N VAL A 139 10.50 21.56 6.45
CA VAL A 139 10.18 20.25 7.02
C VAL A 139 9.52 19.29 6.02
N CYS A 140 9.24 19.74 4.79
CA CYS A 140 8.65 18.88 3.77
C CYS A 140 9.56 17.70 3.41
N TYR A 141 9.00 16.51 3.37
CA TYR A 141 9.73 15.29 3.04
C TYR A 141 9.05 14.52 1.90
N PRO A 142 9.80 13.88 0.98
CA PRO A 142 11.26 13.96 0.80
C PRO A 142 11.72 15.22 0.06
N ARG A 143 10.82 16.09 -0.38
CA ARG A 143 11.10 17.30 -1.17
C ARG A 143 10.19 18.46 -0.78
N GLY A 144 10.73 19.68 -0.84
CA GLY A 144 9.99 20.91 -0.51
C GLY A 144 9.02 21.39 -1.59
N SER A 145 9.05 20.81 -2.81
CA SER A 145 8.16 21.21 -3.90
C SER A 145 7.82 20.05 -4.84
N PHE A 146 6.66 20.15 -5.46
CA PHE A 146 6.24 19.28 -6.55
C PHE A 146 6.82 19.80 -7.87
N ASP A 147 8.10 19.53 -8.04
CA ASP A 147 8.95 19.99 -9.14
C ASP A 147 9.09 18.94 -10.25
N ARG A 148 9.96 19.23 -11.22
CA ARG A 148 10.29 18.32 -12.34
C ARG A 148 10.63 16.91 -11.86
N GLN A 149 11.42 16.78 -10.78
CA GLN A 149 11.83 15.48 -10.25
C GLN A 149 10.66 14.72 -9.63
N SER A 150 9.80 15.41 -8.88
CA SER A 150 8.59 14.81 -8.30
C SER A 150 7.62 14.31 -9.37
N ILE A 151 7.43 15.11 -10.43
CA ILE A 151 6.61 14.72 -11.59
C ILE A 151 7.23 13.51 -12.28
N ALA A 152 8.55 13.52 -12.52
CA ALA A 152 9.25 12.41 -13.16
C ALA A 152 9.13 11.11 -12.34
N TRP A 153 9.16 11.18 -11.00
CA TRP A 153 8.92 10.01 -10.16
C TRP A 153 7.52 9.42 -10.36
N ASP A 154 6.48 10.25 -10.37
CA ASP A 154 5.11 9.78 -10.58
C ASP A 154 4.91 9.16 -11.97
N LEU A 155 5.46 9.77 -13.02
CA LEU A 155 5.38 9.26 -14.38
C LEU A 155 6.14 7.94 -14.56
N ASN A 156 7.35 7.84 -13.99
CA ASN A 156 8.14 6.61 -13.99
C ASN A 156 7.49 5.51 -13.15
N TYR A 157 6.86 5.87 -12.04
CA TYR A 157 6.11 4.94 -11.20
C TYR A 157 4.96 4.29 -11.99
N PHE A 158 4.20 5.09 -12.77
CA PHE A 158 3.21 4.60 -13.71
C PHE A 158 3.81 3.70 -14.79
N LYS A 159 4.88 4.16 -15.45
CA LYS A 159 5.51 3.44 -16.57
C LYS A 159 6.00 2.06 -16.14
N TYR A 160 6.79 1.98 -15.06
CA TYR A 160 7.46 0.74 -14.67
C TYR A 160 6.57 -0.18 -13.86
N TYR A 161 5.77 0.35 -12.94
CA TYR A 161 4.97 -0.50 -12.05
C TYR A 161 3.56 -0.77 -12.54
N PHE A 162 3.05 0.03 -13.50
CA PHE A 162 1.75 -0.25 -14.07
C PHE A 162 1.84 -0.71 -15.53
N LEU A 163 2.27 0.13 -16.45
CA LEU A 163 2.29 -0.23 -17.88
C LEU A 163 3.08 -1.51 -18.16
N ARG A 164 4.30 -1.61 -17.64
CA ARG A 164 5.15 -2.80 -17.81
C ARG A 164 4.53 -4.05 -17.20
N LEU A 165 4.07 -3.98 -15.96
CA LEU A 165 3.54 -5.15 -15.24
C LEU A 165 2.16 -5.58 -15.75
N ALA A 166 1.34 -4.63 -16.20
CA ALA A 166 0.07 -4.92 -16.86
C ALA A 166 0.23 -5.45 -18.31
N GLY A 167 1.45 -5.39 -18.87
CA GLY A 167 1.73 -5.82 -20.23
C GLY A 167 1.12 -4.92 -21.30
N ILE A 168 0.96 -3.61 -21.01
CA ILE A 168 0.50 -2.61 -21.96
C ILE A 168 1.67 -2.20 -22.86
N ALA A 169 1.47 -2.34 -24.17
CA ALA A 169 2.49 -1.98 -25.15
C ALA A 169 2.63 -0.45 -25.29
N PHE A 170 3.86 0.03 -25.38
CA PHE A 170 4.19 1.44 -25.65
C PHE A 170 5.57 1.55 -26.30
N ASN A 171 5.78 2.63 -27.04
CA ASN A 171 7.12 2.99 -27.52
C ASN A 171 7.82 3.82 -26.45
N GLU A 172 8.97 3.38 -25.99
CA GLU A 172 9.73 4.00 -24.88
C GLU A 172 10.08 5.47 -25.19
N GLN A 173 10.72 5.72 -26.34
CA GLN A 173 11.16 7.07 -26.69
C GLN A 173 9.98 8.04 -26.90
N ALA A 174 8.92 7.58 -27.54
CA ALA A 174 7.74 8.40 -27.77
C ALA A 174 7.03 8.75 -26.47
N LEU A 175 6.93 7.80 -25.52
CA LEU A 175 6.34 8.03 -24.22
C LEU A 175 7.17 8.99 -23.35
N GLU A 176 8.51 8.87 -23.38
CA GLU A 176 9.41 9.81 -22.70
C GLU A 176 9.31 11.22 -23.26
N ASN A 177 9.13 11.36 -24.59
CA ASN A 177 8.91 12.66 -25.23
C ASN A 177 7.59 13.29 -24.73
N ASP A 178 6.52 12.50 -24.60
CA ASP A 178 5.24 12.97 -24.06
C ASP A 178 5.36 13.32 -22.57
N PHE A 179 6.07 12.52 -21.77
CA PHE A 179 6.34 12.83 -20.37
C PHE A 179 7.11 14.13 -20.20
N SER A 180 8.12 14.37 -21.05
CA SER A 180 8.86 15.63 -21.05
C SER A 180 7.95 16.81 -21.41
N ARG A 181 7.08 16.67 -22.40
CA ARG A 181 6.13 17.69 -22.85
C ARG A 181 5.10 17.99 -21.76
N LEU A 182 4.49 16.94 -21.17
CA LEU A 182 3.56 17.08 -20.07
C LEU A 182 4.22 17.75 -18.86
N THR A 183 5.42 17.33 -18.48
CA THR A 183 6.17 17.93 -17.36
C THR A 183 6.45 19.41 -17.59
N LYS A 184 6.89 19.81 -18.80
CA LYS A 184 7.10 21.21 -19.14
C LYS A 184 5.80 22.01 -19.00
N PHE A 185 4.70 21.48 -19.49
CA PHE A 185 3.39 22.13 -19.41
C PHE A 185 2.91 22.28 -17.96
N LEU A 186 2.98 21.23 -17.14
CA LEU A 186 2.59 21.29 -15.73
C LEU A 186 3.38 22.34 -14.93
N LEU A 187 4.66 22.52 -15.30
CA LEU A 187 5.54 23.50 -14.66
C LEU A 187 5.23 24.95 -15.04
N THR A 188 4.37 25.22 -16.00
CA THR A 188 3.88 26.58 -16.30
C THR A 188 2.74 27.01 -15.36
N ALA A 189 2.09 26.09 -14.66
CA ALA A 189 1.08 26.44 -13.66
C ALA A 189 1.73 27.15 -12.45
N PRO A 190 1.05 28.15 -11.81
CA PRO A 190 1.48 28.73 -10.55
C PRO A 190 1.64 27.65 -9.47
N ARG A 191 2.78 27.65 -8.74
CA ARG A 191 3.19 26.56 -7.84
C ARG A 191 3.61 27.02 -6.44
N ASP A 192 3.25 28.22 -6.05
CA ASP A 192 3.62 28.80 -4.75
C ASP A 192 2.58 28.53 -3.66
N TYR A 193 1.74 27.51 -3.86
CA TYR A 193 0.70 27.09 -2.94
C TYR A 193 1.11 25.82 -2.20
N PHE A 194 0.42 25.51 -1.11
CA PHE A 194 0.55 24.21 -0.48
C PHE A 194 -0.15 23.15 -1.33
N LEU A 195 0.54 22.11 -1.69
CA LEU A 195 0.03 20.89 -2.32
C LEU A 195 -0.01 19.82 -1.23
N TYR A 196 -1.21 19.36 -0.89
CA TYR A 196 -1.48 18.41 0.18
C TYR A 196 -0.96 17.00 -0.14
N ARG A 197 -0.98 16.61 -1.39
CA ARG A 197 -0.54 15.36 -1.99
C ARG A 197 -1.58 14.24 -1.92
N ASP A 198 -2.01 13.84 -0.74
CA ASP A 198 -2.91 12.70 -0.53
C ASP A 198 -4.31 13.14 -0.07
N TYR A 199 -4.85 14.18 -0.73
CA TYR A 199 -6.19 14.70 -0.49
C TYR A 199 -7.25 13.77 -1.09
N GLN A 200 -7.59 12.73 -0.34
CA GLN A 200 -8.50 11.65 -0.74
C GLN A 200 -9.59 11.43 0.29
N SER A 201 -10.72 10.87 -0.14
CA SER A 201 -11.88 10.63 0.73
C SER A 201 -11.59 9.74 1.95
N ARG A 202 -10.62 8.83 1.84
CA ARG A 202 -10.16 7.98 2.96
C ARG A 202 -9.33 8.73 4.01
N ASN A 203 -8.78 9.87 3.66
CA ASN A 203 -7.93 10.70 4.52
C ASN A 203 -8.70 11.89 5.11
N VAL A 204 -10.03 11.87 4.99
CA VAL A 204 -10.94 12.82 5.62
C VAL A 204 -11.83 12.04 6.59
N MET A 205 -11.69 12.33 7.88
CA MET A 205 -12.55 11.78 8.93
C MET A 205 -13.80 12.64 9.11
N LEU A 206 -14.91 12.05 9.52
CA LEU A 206 -16.13 12.77 9.87
C LEU A 206 -16.38 12.65 11.37
N LEU A 207 -16.10 13.71 12.11
CA LEU A 207 -16.40 13.80 13.53
C LEU A 207 -17.63 14.67 13.73
N ASN A 208 -18.73 14.07 14.22
CA ASN A 208 -20.02 14.75 14.38
C ASN A 208 -20.55 15.42 13.09
N GLY A 209 -20.28 14.82 11.92
CA GLY A 209 -20.65 15.33 10.61
C GLY A 209 -19.76 16.45 10.05
N GLU A 210 -18.69 16.82 10.76
CA GLU A 210 -17.70 17.81 10.30
C GLU A 210 -16.42 17.11 9.81
N PRO A 211 -15.83 17.57 8.68
CA PRO A 211 -14.65 16.96 8.12
C PRO A 211 -13.38 17.34 8.90
N PHE A 212 -12.55 16.35 9.20
CA PHE A 212 -11.20 16.48 9.72
C PHE A 212 -10.20 15.84 8.75
N PHE A 213 -9.04 16.44 8.58
CA PHE A 213 -8.11 16.07 7.53
C PHE A 213 -6.85 15.42 8.10
N LEU A 214 -6.39 14.34 7.45
CA LEU A 214 -5.24 13.52 7.83
C LEU A 214 -4.30 13.29 6.64
N ASP A 215 -3.12 12.72 6.91
CA ASP A 215 -2.18 12.22 5.88
C ASP A 215 -1.58 13.32 4.99
N TYR A 216 -1.31 14.51 5.58
CA TYR A 216 -0.72 15.66 4.88
C TYR A 216 0.81 15.77 5.02
N GLN A 217 1.50 14.83 5.66
CA GLN A 217 2.96 14.86 5.84
C GLN A 217 3.73 14.80 4.52
N GLY A 218 3.14 14.27 3.46
CA GLY A 218 3.66 14.32 2.11
C GLY A 218 3.52 15.68 1.41
N GLY A 219 2.93 16.67 2.10
CA GLY A 219 2.64 17.99 1.56
C GLY A 219 3.90 18.81 1.27
N ARG A 220 3.80 19.69 0.29
CA ARG A 220 4.91 20.50 -0.22
C ARG A 220 4.41 21.69 -1.03
N LYS A 221 5.29 22.55 -1.56
CA LYS A 221 4.87 23.56 -2.54
C LYS A 221 4.42 22.90 -3.85
N GLY A 222 3.34 23.39 -4.45
CA GLY A 222 2.84 22.90 -5.73
C GLY A 222 1.66 23.69 -6.27
N ALA A 223 1.08 23.17 -7.35
CA ALA A 223 -0.07 23.79 -8.01
C ALA A 223 -1.39 23.41 -7.33
N LEU A 224 -2.34 24.30 -7.34
CA LEU A 224 -3.69 24.15 -6.77
C LEU A 224 -4.48 22.96 -7.33
N HIS A 225 -4.16 22.54 -8.56
CA HIS A 225 -4.93 21.58 -9.36
C HIS A 225 -4.81 20.13 -8.85
N TYR A 226 -3.65 19.76 -8.26
CA TYR A 226 -3.33 18.36 -7.95
C TYR A 226 -4.28 17.75 -6.92
N ASP A 227 -4.56 18.47 -5.85
CA ASP A 227 -5.33 17.94 -4.71
C ASP A 227 -6.81 17.81 -5.04
N ILE A 228 -7.39 18.78 -5.73
CA ILE A 228 -8.77 18.67 -6.18
C ILE A 228 -8.94 17.54 -7.23
N ALA A 229 -7.93 17.34 -8.10
CA ALA A 229 -7.90 16.19 -9.00
C ALA A 229 -7.80 14.88 -8.21
N SER A 230 -7.01 14.84 -7.13
CA SER A 230 -6.87 13.67 -6.26
C SER A 230 -8.19 13.25 -5.61
N LEU A 231 -8.98 14.20 -5.12
CA LEU A 231 -10.28 13.95 -4.50
C LEU A 231 -11.33 13.55 -5.53
N LEU A 232 -11.47 14.31 -6.62
CA LEU A 232 -12.55 14.12 -7.59
C LEU A 232 -12.37 12.89 -8.49
N TYR A 233 -11.11 12.43 -8.67
CA TYR A 233 -10.76 11.24 -9.45
C TYR A 233 -10.23 10.09 -8.57
N ASP A 234 -10.54 10.12 -7.25
CA ASP A 234 -10.32 8.95 -6.38
C ASP A 234 -11.09 7.76 -6.96
N ALA A 235 -10.34 6.74 -7.41
CA ALA A 235 -10.89 5.63 -8.18
C ALA A 235 -12.02 4.92 -7.42
N LYS A 236 -11.81 4.55 -6.15
CA LYS A 236 -12.81 3.81 -5.36
C LYS A 236 -14.03 4.66 -4.96
N ALA A 237 -13.87 5.97 -4.86
CA ALA A 237 -15.00 6.87 -4.60
C ALA A 237 -15.97 6.88 -5.80
N ASP A 238 -15.49 6.64 -7.01
CA ASP A 238 -16.27 6.52 -8.24
C ASP A 238 -17.38 7.59 -8.35
N LEU A 239 -16.99 8.86 -8.14
CA LEU A 239 -17.93 9.97 -8.16
C LEU A 239 -18.51 10.16 -9.58
N PRO A 240 -19.82 10.30 -9.74
CA PRO A 240 -20.43 10.58 -11.03
C PRO A 240 -19.89 11.88 -11.65
N PRO A 241 -19.74 11.95 -12.99
CA PRO A 241 -19.22 13.14 -13.68
C PRO A 241 -19.92 14.44 -13.32
N ALA A 242 -21.25 14.42 -13.22
CA ALA A 242 -22.04 15.60 -12.84
C ALA A 242 -21.70 16.09 -11.42
N LEU A 243 -21.51 15.17 -10.48
CA LEU A 243 -21.10 15.53 -9.11
C LEU A 243 -19.66 16.07 -9.09
N ARG A 244 -18.72 15.45 -9.83
CA ARG A 244 -17.34 15.97 -9.95
C ARG A 244 -17.34 17.41 -10.45
N GLN A 245 -18.18 17.71 -11.47
CA GLN A 245 -18.30 19.05 -12.00
C GLN A 245 -18.84 20.05 -10.96
N LYS A 246 -19.94 19.69 -10.28
CA LYS A 246 -20.50 20.50 -9.19
C LYS A 246 -19.49 20.80 -8.09
N LEU A 247 -18.74 19.80 -7.65
CA LEU A 247 -17.71 19.95 -6.62
C LEU A 247 -16.53 20.82 -7.09
N LEU A 248 -16.13 20.68 -8.36
CA LEU A 248 -15.11 21.52 -8.96
C LEU A 248 -15.56 23.00 -9.04
N ASP A 249 -16.80 23.25 -9.34
CA ASP A 249 -17.36 24.61 -9.35
C ASP A 249 -17.32 25.22 -7.94
N HIS A 250 -17.73 24.48 -6.90
CA HIS A 250 -17.60 24.95 -5.50
C HIS A 250 -16.15 25.23 -5.09
N TYR A 251 -15.20 24.45 -5.56
CA TYR A 251 -13.77 24.67 -5.30
C TYR A 251 -13.26 25.93 -6.01
N THR A 252 -13.55 26.08 -7.32
CA THR A 252 -13.10 27.24 -8.10
C THR A 252 -13.75 28.54 -7.65
N ASP A 253 -15.01 28.50 -7.19
CA ASP A 253 -15.67 29.66 -6.59
C ASP A 253 -15.00 30.11 -5.30
N ALA A 254 -14.62 29.14 -4.44
CA ALA A 254 -13.86 29.44 -3.22
C ALA A 254 -12.47 30.05 -3.54
N LEU A 255 -11.75 29.52 -4.54
CA LEU A 255 -10.51 30.11 -5.01
C LEU A 255 -10.67 31.53 -5.57
N ARG A 256 -11.72 31.76 -6.37
CA ARG A 256 -12.00 33.10 -6.91
C ARG A 256 -12.18 34.12 -5.78
N GLY A 257 -12.86 33.72 -4.71
CA GLY A 257 -13.02 34.60 -3.52
C GLY A 257 -11.72 34.91 -2.78
N MET A 258 -10.68 34.05 -2.88
CA MET A 258 -9.42 34.19 -2.16
C MET A 258 -8.30 34.89 -2.96
N ILE A 259 -8.18 34.55 -4.24
CA ILE A 259 -7.04 34.97 -5.08
C ILE A 259 -7.45 35.52 -6.47
N GLY A 260 -8.75 35.65 -6.73
CA GLY A 260 -9.24 36.19 -7.99
C GLY A 260 -8.96 35.36 -9.24
N ILE A 261 -8.65 34.06 -9.10
CA ILE A 261 -8.38 33.21 -10.25
C ILE A 261 -9.66 32.92 -11.04
N GLU A 262 -9.65 33.18 -12.33
CA GLU A 262 -10.79 32.86 -13.18
C GLU A 262 -10.80 31.37 -13.52
N ARG A 263 -12.03 30.84 -13.68
CA ARG A 263 -12.27 29.41 -13.93
C ARG A 263 -11.52 28.88 -15.17
N ASP A 264 -11.56 29.63 -16.27
CA ASP A 264 -10.90 29.19 -17.52
C ASP A 264 -9.37 29.11 -17.35
N ALA A 265 -8.77 30.05 -16.63
CA ALA A 265 -7.35 30.03 -16.31
C ALA A 265 -6.98 28.80 -15.46
N PHE A 266 -7.85 28.45 -14.50
CA PHE A 266 -7.69 27.22 -13.71
C PHE A 266 -7.85 25.98 -14.60
N MET A 267 -8.89 25.90 -15.43
CA MET A 267 -9.16 24.77 -16.29
C MET A 267 -8.06 24.49 -17.32
N HIS A 268 -7.30 25.49 -17.71
CA HIS A 268 -6.18 25.36 -18.67
C HIS A 268 -5.19 24.25 -18.28
N HIS A 269 -4.91 24.09 -16.99
CA HIS A 269 -3.98 23.06 -16.50
C HIS A 269 -4.69 21.85 -15.85
N TYR A 270 -5.96 21.97 -15.48
CA TYR A 270 -6.63 21.03 -14.58
C TYR A 270 -6.57 19.58 -15.06
N TYR A 271 -6.95 19.30 -16.31
CA TYR A 271 -6.96 17.93 -16.81
C TYR A 271 -5.56 17.32 -16.95
N ALA A 272 -4.53 18.14 -17.16
CA ALA A 272 -3.15 17.65 -17.14
C ALA A 272 -2.73 17.15 -15.73
N PHE A 273 -3.17 17.83 -14.67
CA PHE A 273 -2.98 17.36 -13.29
C PHE A 273 -3.84 16.13 -12.98
N VAL A 274 -5.06 16.03 -13.52
CA VAL A 274 -5.87 14.81 -13.42
C VAL A 274 -5.13 13.61 -14.04
N TYR A 275 -4.52 13.77 -15.20
CA TYR A 275 -3.72 12.74 -15.86
C TYR A 275 -2.57 12.28 -14.97
N VAL A 276 -1.78 13.20 -14.43
CA VAL A 276 -0.67 12.85 -13.53
C VAL A 276 -1.17 12.13 -12.29
N ARG A 277 -2.27 12.59 -11.71
CA ARG A 277 -2.82 11.97 -10.49
C ARG A 277 -3.34 10.56 -10.74
N ILE A 278 -3.98 10.31 -11.88
CA ILE A 278 -4.41 8.95 -12.26
C ILE A 278 -3.19 8.07 -12.54
N MET A 279 -2.18 8.57 -13.23
CA MET A 279 -0.94 7.82 -13.48
C MET A 279 -0.24 7.44 -12.18
N GLN A 280 -0.14 8.38 -11.23
CA GLN A 280 0.42 8.11 -9.91
C GLN A 280 -0.37 7.03 -9.17
N ALA A 281 -1.70 7.09 -9.19
CA ALA A 281 -2.57 6.10 -8.56
C ALA A 281 -2.43 4.72 -9.21
N LEU A 282 -2.43 4.65 -10.54
CA LEU A 282 -2.20 3.40 -11.28
C LEU A 282 -0.82 2.81 -10.97
N GLY A 283 0.22 3.65 -10.88
CA GLY A 283 1.55 3.22 -10.44
C GLY A 283 1.52 2.59 -9.05
N ALA A 284 0.80 3.20 -8.09
CA ALA A 284 0.61 2.65 -6.76
C ALA A 284 -0.17 1.32 -6.78
N TYR A 285 -1.23 1.22 -7.57
CA TYR A 285 -1.98 -0.04 -7.72
C TYR A 285 -1.12 -1.13 -8.36
N GLY A 286 -0.30 -0.80 -9.35
CA GLY A 286 0.64 -1.73 -9.96
C GLY A 286 1.73 -2.20 -9.02
N PHE A 287 2.36 -1.28 -8.30
CA PHE A 287 3.39 -1.60 -7.31
C PHE A 287 2.83 -2.50 -6.21
N ARG A 288 1.75 -2.08 -5.54
CA ARG A 288 1.16 -2.84 -4.45
C ARG A 288 0.47 -4.12 -4.93
N GLY A 289 -0.25 -4.06 -6.05
CA GLY A 289 -1.05 -5.17 -6.57
C GLY A 289 -0.24 -6.20 -7.34
N PHE A 290 0.53 -5.78 -8.33
CA PHE A 290 1.30 -6.71 -9.17
C PHE A 290 2.65 -7.07 -8.55
N TYR A 291 3.42 -6.08 -8.06
CA TYR A 291 4.77 -6.32 -7.54
C TYR A 291 4.74 -6.87 -6.10
N GLU A 292 4.10 -6.19 -5.16
CA GLU A 292 3.97 -6.67 -3.76
C GLU A 292 2.91 -7.79 -3.61
N ARG A 293 2.16 -8.09 -4.67
CA ARG A 293 1.12 -9.14 -4.68
C ARG A 293 0.02 -8.93 -3.63
N LYS A 294 -0.38 -7.69 -3.40
CA LYS A 294 -1.50 -7.28 -2.53
C LYS A 294 -2.75 -7.07 -3.39
N PRO A 295 -3.57 -8.10 -3.67
CA PRO A 295 -4.60 -8.05 -4.72
C PRO A 295 -5.71 -7.02 -4.45
N HIS A 296 -5.95 -6.66 -3.20
CA HIS A 296 -6.96 -5.64 -2.86
C HIS A 296 -6.68 -4.25 -3.47
N PHE A 297 -5.41 -3.94 -3.79
CA PHE A 297 -5.08 -2.71 -4.53
C PHE A 297 -5.55 -2.76 -5.98
N LEU A 298 -5.59 -3.95 -6.59
CA LEU A 298 -6.07 -4.12 -7.97
C LEU A 298 -7.56 -3.89 -8.11
N GLN A 299 -8.35 -4.00 -7.04
CA GLN A 299 -9.79 -3.69 -7.03
C GLN A 299 -10.08 -2.23 -7.42
N SER A 300 -9.10 -1.32 -7.32
CA SER A 300 -9.22 0.07 -7.74
C SER A 300 -9.04 0.27 -9.25
N VAL A 301 -8.41 -0.71 -9.95
CA VAL A 301 -8.07 -0.59 -11.37
C VAL A 301 -9.29 -0.43 -12.29
N PRO A 302 -10.40 -1.19 -12.13
CA PRO A 302 -11.59 -1.00 -12.97
C PRO A 302 -12.17 0.42 -12.89
N TYR A 303 -12.17 1.02 -11.71
CA TYR A 303 -12.62 2.40 -11.50
C TYR A 303 -11.65 3.42 -12.13
N ALA A 304 -10.34 3.18 -12.03
CA ALA A 304 -9.36 4.01 -12.72
C ALA A 304 -9.50 3.92 -14.25
N ILE A 305 -9.80 2.74 -14.80
CA ILE A 305 -10.11 2.55 -16.22
C ILE A 305 -11.37 3.32 -16.61
N LYS A 306 -12.42 3.33 -15.79
CA LYS A 306 -13.63 4.14 -16.01
C LYS A 306 -13.28 5.64 -16.07
N ASN A 307 -12.43 6.12 -15.17
CA ASN A 307 -11.95 7.50 -15.19
C ASN A 307 -11.14 7.81 -16.44
N LEU A 308 -10.23 6.91 -16.86
CA LEU A 308 -9.45 7.11 -18.09
C LEU A 308 -10.32 7.15 -19.34
N ARG A 309 -11.32 6.26 -19.44
CA ARG A 309 -12.28 6.27 -20.56
C ARG A 309 -12.99 7.60 -20.65
N TRP A 310 -13.55 8.07 -19.52
CA TRP A 310 -14.22 9.36 -19.47
C TRP A 310 -13.31 10.51 -19.91
N LEU A 311 -12.04 10.52 -19.45
CA LEU A 311 -11.08 11.55 -19.83
C LEU A 311 -10.73 11.54 -21.31
N LEU A 312 -10.55 10.36 -21.90
CA LEU A 312 -10.27 10.22 -23.33
C LEU A 312 -11.43 10.75 -24.21
N GLU A 313 -12.66 10.65 -23.72
CA GLU A 313 -13.88 11.08 -24.44
C GLU A 313 -14.22 12.55 -24.19
N ASN A 314 -13.90 13.11 -23.01
CA ASN A 314 -14.46 14.39 -22.56
C ASN A 314 -13.41 15.46 -22.21
N ALA A 315 -12.12 15.12 -22.10
CA ALA A 315 -11.07 16.07 -21.72
C ALA A 315 -10.09 16.32 -22.85
N THR A 316 -9.96 17.58 -23.26
CA THR A 316 -8.93 18.00 -24.24
C THR A 316 -7.80 18.69 -23.52
N LEU A 317 -6.56 18.26 -23.78
CA LEU A 317 -5.35 18.95 -23.32
C LEU A 317 -4.84 19.94 -24.36
N PRO A 318 -4.32 21.11 -23.96
CA PRO A 318 -3.78 22.09 -24.90
C PRO A 318 -2.40 21.70 -25.46
N ILE A 319 -1.94 20.48 -25.17
CA ILE A 319 -0.68 19.91 -25.65
C ILE A 319 -0.92 18.51 -26.21
N PRO A 320 -0.26 18.14 -27.33
CA PRO A 320 -0.39 16.81 -27.90
C PRO A 320 0.44 15.78 -27.10
N LEU A 321 -0.19 14.66 -26.71
CA LEU A 321 0.43 13.54 -25.97
C LEU A 321 0.08 12.21 -26.65
N PRO A 322 0.46 11.99 -27.93
CA PRO A 322 -0.03 10.86 -28.72
C PRO A 322 0.38 9.49 -28.15
N ALA A 323 1.60 9.34 -27.66
CA ALA A 323 2.07 8.07 -27.09
C ALA A 323 1.38 7.76 -25.75
N LEU A 324 1.16 8.78 -24.91
CA LEU A 324 0.44 8.63 -23.66
C LEU A 324 -1.05 8.33 -23.91
N THR A 325 -1.67 9.00 -24.88
CA THR A 325 -3.06 8.73 -25.31
C THR A 325 -3.20 7.29 -25.81
N SER A 326 -2.26 6.81 -26.63
CA SER A 326 -2.23 5.43 -27.11
C SER A 326 -2.07 4.44 -25.95
N ALA A 327 -1.22 4.73 -24.97
CA ALA A 327 -1.08 3.89 -23.77
C ALA A 327 -2.38 3.84 -22.96
N PHE A 328 -3.07 4.95 -22.77
CA PHE A 328 -4.37 5.01 -22.09
C PHE A 328 -5.45 4.23 -22.84
N GLN A 329 -5.51 4.35 -24.16
CA GLN A 329 -6.40 3.55 -25.01
C GLN A 329 -6.09 2.05 -24.85
N GLY A 330 -4.79 1.68 -24.81
CA GLY A 330 -4.36 0.31 -24.55
C GLY A 330 -4.80 -0.22 -23.18
N ILE A 331 -4.75 0.61 -22.12
CA ILE A 331 -5.26 0.25 -20.80
C ILE A 331 -6.77 0.01 -20.85
N VAL A 332 -7.52 0.94 -21.46
CA VAL A 332 -9.00 0.89 -21.52
C VAL A 332 -9.49 -0.31 -22.34
N ALA A 333 -8.75 -0.71 -23.40
CA ALA A 333 -9.08 -1.84 -24.26
C ALA A 333 -8.59 -3.20 -23.74
N SER A 334 -7.72 -3.24 -22.73
CA SER A 334 -7.03 -4.47 -22.32
C SER A 334 -7.93 -5.45 -21.57
N GLN A 335 -8.49 -6.44 -22.29
CA GLN A 335 -9.21 -7.56 -21.69
C GLN A 335 -8.31 -8.41 -20.78
N LYS A 336 -7.02 -8.55 -21.14
CA LYS A 336 -6.02 -9.26 -20.33
C LYS A 336 -5.85 -8.61 -18.96
N LEU A 337 -5.75 -7.28 -18.90
CA LEU A 337 -5.65 -6.54 -17.64
C LEU A 337 -6.90 -6.75 -16.78
N LEU A 338 -8.09 -6.64 -17.36
CA LEU A 338 -9.36 -6.87 -16.64
C LEU A 338 -9.45 -8.31 -16.12
N ALA A 339 -9.01 -9.30 -16.89
CA ALA A 339 -8.96 -10.70 -16.44
C ALA A 339 -7.96 -10.89 -15.29
N GLN A 340 -6.77 -10.31 -15.37
CA GLN A 340 -5.76 -10.35 -14.29
C GLN A 340 -6.29 -9.73 -12.98
N VAL A 341 -7.00 -8.61 -13.09
CA VAL A 341 -7.62 -7.95 -11.93
C VAL A 341 -8.72 -8.81 -11.32
N ALA A 342 -9.60 -9.40 -12.16
CA ALA A 342 -10.66 -10.28 -11.70
C ALA A 342 -10.10 -11.57 -11.06
N GLU A 343 -9.02 -12.12 -11.58
CA GLU A 343 -8.33 -13.27 -11.00
C GLU A 343 -7.66 -12.89 -9.66
N GLY A 344 -7.04 -11.72 -9.58
CA GLY A 344 -6.48 -11.18 -8.35
C GLY A 344 -7.55 -10.97 -7.27
N ASP A 345 -8.74 -10.49 -7.66
CA ASP A 345 -9.87 -10.33 -6.75
C ASP A 345 -10.40 -11.67 -6.23
N ARG A 346 -10.52 -12.69 -7.10
CA ARG A 346 -10.91 -14.06 -6.70
C ARG A 346 -9.90 -14.67 -5.72
N ARG A 347 -8.60 -14.42 -5.92
CA ARG A 347 -7.55 -14.88 -5.02
C ARG A 347 -7.48 -14.06 -3.72
N GLY A 348 -7.95 -12.83 -3.74
CA GLY A 348 -7.99 -11.91 -2.60
C GLY A 348 -9.27 -11.99 -1.77
N ARG A 349 -10.34 -12.62 -2.27
CA ARG A 349 -11.48 -12.95 -1.42
C ARG A 349 -11.00 -13.97 -0.39
N PRO A 350 -11.22 -13.74 0.92
CA PRO A 350 -11.11 -14.82 1.87
C PRO A 350 -11.99 -15.95 1.30
N VAL A 351 -11.41 -17.08 0.99
CA VAL A 351 -12.20 -18.32 0.93
C VAL A 351 -12.97 -18.32 2.23
N ALA A 352 -14.30 -18.31 2.17
CA ALA A 352 -15.18 -18.24 3.32
C ALA A 352 -14.53 -19.01 4.46
N ASP A 353 -14.25 -18.32 5.54
CA ASP A 353 -13.40 -18.70 6.64
C ASP A 353 -13.35 -20.23 6.85
N LYS A 354 -12.28 -20.86 6.35
CA LYS A 354 -11.76 -21.96 7.15
C LYS A 354 -11.31 -21.30 8.45
N PRO A 355 -11.86 -21.71 9.59
CA PRO A 355 -11.41 -21.18 10.86
C PRO A 355 -9.87 -21.23 10.88
N PRO A 356 -9.18 -20.22 11.39
CA PRO A 356 -7.74 -20.26 11.54
C PRO A 356 -7.40 -21.60 12.17
N LEU A 357 -6.37 -22.28 11.65
CA LEU A 357 -5.91 -23.54 12.25
C LEU A 357 -5.83 -23.31 13.77
N PRO A 358 -6.44 -24.16 14.57
CA PRO A 358 -6.46 -23.97 16.01
C PRO A 358 -5.02 -23.71 16.48
N ALA A 359 -4.86 -22.73 17.37
CA ALA A 359 -3.57 -22.46 17.98
C ALA A 359 -2.98 -23.79 18.44
N PRO A 360 -1.70 -24.08 18.16
CA PRO A 360 -1.12 -25.35 18.51
C PRO A 360 -1.35 -25.59 20.00
N ALA A 361 -1.87 -26.77 20.33
CA ALA A 361 -2.16 -27.18 21.71
C ALA A 361 -0.88 -27.40 22.54
N THR A 362 0.28 -26.92 22.05
CA THR A 362 1.59 -27.10 22.66
C THR A 362 2.23 -25.76 23.02
N ASP A 363 2.97 -25.74 24.10
CA ASP A 363 3.80 -24.59 24.49
C ASP A 363 5.04 -24.41 23.60
N LYS A 364 5.29 -25.33 22.66
CA LYS A 364 6.43 -25.34 21.74
C LYS A 364 6.21 -24.39 20.55
N LEU A 365 7.30 -23.93 19.97
CA LEU A 365 7.27 -23.23 18.69
C LEU A 365 7.00 -24.24 17.56
N VAL A 366 6.01 -23.99 16.70
CA VAL A 366 5.69 -24.83 15.54
C VAL A 366 6.45 -24.33 14.32
N ALA A 367 7.42 -25.12 13.85
CA ALA A 367 8.12 -24.90 12.58
C ALA A 367 7.38 -25.60 11.44
N ARG A 368 6.78 -24.81 10.54
CA ARG A 368 6.10 -25.31 9.34
C ARG A 368 7.04 -25.30 8.17
N ILE A 369 7.38 -26.48 7.67
CA ILE A 369 8.33 -26.66 6.56
C ILE A 369 7.55 -27.12 5.33
N PHE A 370 7.81 -26.45 4.20
CA PHE A 370 7.15 -26.76 2.93
C PHE A 370 8.14 -27.01 1.81
N SER A 371 7.80 -27.93 0.90
CA SER A 371 8.39 -27.94 -0.44
C SER A 371 7.34 -27.58 -1.49
N PHE A 372 7.74 -26.77 -2.49
CA PHE A 372 6.82 -26.26 -3.51
C PHE A 372 7.48 -26.10 -4.88
N SER A 373 6.67 -25.86 -5.92
CA SER A 373 7.10 -25.55 -7.28
C SER A 373 6.93 -24.05 -7.59
N PHE A 374 8.00 -23.40 -8.04
CA PHE A 374 7.89 -22.02 -8.57
C PHE A 374 7.01 -21.94 -9.82
N HIS A 375 6.94 -23.00 -10.63
CA HIS A 375 6.14 -23.02 -11.87
C HIS A 375 4.68 -23.40 -11.67
N ARG A 376 4.32 -24.08 -10.56
CA ARG A 376 2.99 -24.65 -10.34
C ARG A 376 2.20 -24.02 -9.20
N GLY A 377 2.59 -22.84 -8.73
CA GLY A 377 1.80 -22.14 -7.70
C GLY A 377 2.60 -21.27 -6.73
N GLY A 378 3.93 -21.40 -6.72
CA GLY A 378 4.79 -20.61 -5.82
C GLY A 378 4.75 -21.09 -4.35
N PRO A 379 5.33 -20.31 -3.42
CA PRO A 379 5.34 -20.65 -2.00
C PRO A 379 3.92 -20.72 -1.43
N PRO A 380 3.66 -21.64 -0.48
CA PRO A 380 2.37 -21.72 0.20
C PRO A 380 2.08 -20.41 0.93
N LYS A 381 0.79 -20.06 1.01
CA LYS A 381 0.36 -18.90 1.81
C LYS A 381 0.56 -19.19 3.29
N ASP A 382 0.95 -18.18 4.02
CA ASP A 382 0.98 -18.24 5.48
C ASP A 382 -0.47 -18.30 6.02
N GLU A 383 -0.83 -19.42 6.63
CA GLU A 383 -2.13 -19.65 7.25
C GLU A 383 -2.15 -19.23 8.72
N THR A 384 -1.01 -18.77 9.26
CA THR A 384 -0.86 -18.41 10.69
C THR A 384 -1.17 -16.94 10.99
N GLY A 385 -1.30 -16.10 9.95
CA GLY A 385 -1.52 -14.66 10.08
C GLY A 385 -0.29 -13.86 10.49
N HIS A 386 0.89 -14.49 10.65
CA HIS A 386 2.14 -13.80 10.99
C HIS A 386 2.85 -13.18 9.79
N GLY A 387 2.38 -13.45 8.58
CA GLY A 387 2.76 -12.76 7.33
C GLY A 387 4.13 -13.08 6.79
N GLY A 388 4.84 -14.09 7.30
CA GLY A 388 6.19 -14.31 6.83
C GLY A 388 6.83 -15.63 7.20
N GLY A 389 8.03 -15.81 6.63
CA GLY A 389 8.86 -16.98 6.81
C GLY A 389 9.96 -17.00 5.77
N PHE A 390 10.81 -18.00 5.82
CA PHE A 390 11.87 -18.19 4.85
C PHE A 390 11.33 -18.81 3.56
N VAL A 391 11.76 -18.26 2.43
CA VAL A 391 11.55 -18.86 1.11
C VAL A 391 12.92 -19.04 0.45
N PHE A 392 13.35 -20.29 0.38
CA PHE A 392 14.64 -20.70 -0.16
C PHE A 392 14.48 -21.16 -1.61
N ASP A 393 15.22 -20.53 -2.53
CA ASP A 393 15.21 -20.89 -3.95
C ASP A 393 16.31 -21.92 -4.27
N ALA A 394 15.92 -23.17 -4.41
CA ALA A 394 16.82 -24.28 -4.72
C ALA A 394 17.08 -24.47 -6.23
N ARG A 395 16.67 -23.54 -7.11
CA ARG A 395 16.86 -23.70 -8.57
C ARG A 395 18.30 -23.57 -9.01
N SER A 396 19.15 -22.92 -8.23
CA SER A 396 20.59 -22.80 -8.47
C SER A 396 21.36 -24.11 -8.24
N LEU A 397 20.78 -25.06 -7.52
CA LEU A 397 21.42 -26.34 -7.20
C LEU A 397 21.32 -27.36 -8.35
N PRO A 398 22.21 -28.38 -8.39
CA PRO A 398 22.17 -29.49 -9.35
C PRO A 398 20.77 -30.09 -9.45
N ASN A 399 20.34 -30.37 -10.69
CA ASN A 399 18.94 -30.77 -10.95
C ASN A 399 18.83 -32.24 -11.36
N PRO A 400 18.43 -33.15 -10.45
CA PRO A 400 18.23 -34.57 -10.79
C PRO A 400 17.19 -34.77 -11.90
N GLY A 401 16.17 -33.93 -11.97
CA GLY A 401 15.09 -34.02 -12.97
C GLY A 401 15.52 -33.83 -14.43
N ARG A 402 16.80 -33.53 -14.69
CA ARG A 402 17.39 -33.52 -16.04
C ARG A 402 17.78 -34.92 -16.51
N GLU A 403 17.94 -35.88 -15.58
CA GLU A 403 18.31 -37.25 -15.89
C GLU A 403 17.06 -38.11 -15.93
N GLU A 404 16.90 -38.92 -17.00
CA GLU A 404 15.73 -39.75 -17.23
C GLU A 404 15.43 -40.68 -16.05
N ARG A 405 16.49 -41.27 -15.48
CA ARG A 405 16.40 -42.23 -14.36
C ARG A 405 15.77 -41.65 -13.08
N PHE A 406 15.73 -40.30 -12.93
CA PHE A 406 15.16 -39.67 -11.74
C PHE A 406 13.78 -39.02 -11.97
N LYS A 407 13.29 -38.96 -13.19
CA LYS A 407 12.04 -38.28 -13.53
C LYS A 407 10.83 -38.71 -12.73
N MET A 408 10.73 -40.01 -12.44
CA MET A 408 9.63 -40.59 -11.68
C MET A 408 9.89 -40.65 -10.17
N LEU A 409 11.08 -40.31 -9.74
CA LEU A 409 11.50 -40.32 -8.34
C LEU A 409 11.29 -38.93 -7.71
N THR A 410 11.38 -38.87 -6.39
CA THR A 410 11.23 -37.67 -5.58
C THR A 410 12.48 -37.40 -4.74
N GLY A 411 12.55 -36.28 -4.07
CA GLY A 411 13.61 -35.97 -3.11
C GLY A 411 13.63 -36.85 -1.86
N LYS A 412 12.69 -37.79 -1.72
CA LYS A 412 12.64 -38.81 -0.64
C LYS A 412 13.27 -40.14 -1.05
N ASP A 413 13.47 -40.34 -2.35
CA ASP A 413 13.99 -41.59 -2.88
C ASP A 413 15.52 -41.67 -2.81
N ALA A 414 16.08 -42.78 -2.35
CA ALA A 414 17.51 -42.96 -2.11
C ALA A 414 18.41 -42.57 -3.30
N PRO A 415 18.10 -42.94 -4.57
CA PRO A 415 18.95 -42.51 -5.70
C PRO A 415 19.03 -41.00 -5.92
N VAL A 416 17.97 -40.24 -5.60
CA VAL A 416 17.92 -38.80 -5.71
C VAL A 416 18.65 -38.16 -4.53
N ILE A 417 18.51 -38.70 -3.34
CA ILE A 417 19.21 -38.30 -2.13
C ILE A 417 20.72 -38.43 -2.34
N ASP A 418 21.17 -39.61 -2.83
CA ASP A 418 22.59 -39.89 -3.07
C ASP A 418 23.20 -38.98 -4.14
N TYR A 419 22.43 -38.72 -5.22
CA TYR A 419 22.82 -37.75 -6.24
C TYR A 419 23.03 -36.33 -5.63
N LEU A 420 22.08 -35.86 -4.85
CA LEU A 420 22.17 -34.50 -4.28
C LEU A 420 23.29 -34.37 -3.25
N ARG A 421 23.53 -35.39 -2.43
CA ARG A 421 24.59 -35.42 -1.42
C ARG A 421 26.02 -35.40 -1.98
N GLN A 422 26.21 -35.85 -3.22
CA GLN A 422 27.51 -35.79 -3.88
C GLN A 422 27.98 -34.37 -4.22
N HIS A 423 27.05 -33.40 -4.17
CA HIS A 423 27.34 -32.03 -4.55
C HIS A 423 27.58 -31.13 -3.33
N LYS A 424 28.81 -30.68 -3.15
CA LYS A 424 29.21 -29.75 -2.05
C LYS A 424 28.32 -28.50 -1.95
N SER A 425 27.86 -27.97 -3.10
CA SER A 425 26.95 -26.82 -3.15
C SER A 425 25.61 -27.07 -2.49
N VAL A 426 25.10 -28.30 -2.50
CA VAL A 426 23.85 -28.69 -1.83
C VAL A 426 24.03 -28.71 -0.32
N ASP A 427 25.16 -29.27 0.16
CA ASP A 427 25.52 -29.31 1.58
C ASP A 427 25.72 -27.91 2.15
N GLU A 428 26.49 -27.06 1.46
CA GLU A 428 26.69 -25.65 1.85
C GLU A 428 25.37 -24.86 1.88
N TYR A 429 24.51 -25.07 0.88
CA TYR A 429 23.21 -24.40 0.84
C TYR A 429 22.32 -24.82 2.03
N LEU A 430 22.30 -26.11 2.35
CA LEU A 430 21.53 -26.65 3.47
C LEU A 430 22.02 -26.07 4.80
N LYS A 431 23.33 -26.09 5.05
CA LYS A 431 23.96 -25.51 6.27
C LYS A 431 23.62 -24.04 6.46
N ASN A 432 23.64 -23.26 5.39
CA ASN A 432 23.27 -21.84 5.46
C ASN A 432 21.77 -21.67 5.79
N ALA A 433 20.89 -22.48 5.21
CA ALA A 433 19.46 -22.45 5.51
C ALA A 433 19.19 -22.86 6.97
N GLU A 434 19.84 -23.91 7.47
CA GLU A 434 19.75 -24.34 8.87
C GLU A 434 20.19 -23.24 9.83
N ALA A 435 21.35 -22.61 9.59
CA ALA A 435 21.87 -21.54 10.44
C ALA A 435 20.92 -20.32 10.53
N LEU A 436 20.31 -19.92 9.42
CA LEU A 436 19.32 -18.84 9.38
C LEU A 436 18.05 -19.18 10.16
N VAL A 437 17.56 -20.42 10.00
CA VAL A 437 16.37 -20.90 10.68
C VAL A 437 16.61 -21.05 12.17
N ASP A 438 17.73 -21.65 12.59
CA ASP A 438 18.09 -21.82 14.00
C ASP A 438 18.23 -20.49 14.73
N GLY A 439 18.89 -19.51 14.10
CA GLY A 439 18.99 -18.15 14.66
C GLY A 439 17.63 -17.50 14.87
N SER A 440 16.70 -17.74 13.96
CA SER A 440 15.33 -17.22 14.08
C SER A 440 14.51 -17.98 15.13
N ILE A 441 14.64 -19.30 15.23
CA ILE A 441 13.99 -20.11 16.26
C ILE A 441 14.38 -19.62 17.66
N SER A 442 15.68 -19.47 17.90
CA SER A 442 16.20 -19.00 19.20
C SER A 442 15.64 -17.63 19.57
N ASN A 443 15.62 -16.70 18.60
CA ASN A 443 15.02 -15.37 18.83
C ASN A 443 13.50 -15.42 19.03
N TYR A 444 12.80 -16.25 18.28
CA TYR A 444 11.34 -16.38 18.37
C TYR A 444 10.92 -17.01 19.71
N GLN A 445 11.62 -18.03 20.16
CA GLN A 445 11.38 -18.65 21.47
C GLN A 445 11.59 -17.66 22.62
N SER A 446 12.67 -16.86 22.59
CA SER A 446 12.93 -15.85 23.61
C SER A 446 11.89 -14.74 23.68
N ARG A 447 11.16 -14.50 22.56
CA ARG A 447 10.11 -13.50 22.43
C ARG A 447 8.69 -14.06 22.53
N GLY A 448 8.55 -15.36 22.81
CA GLY A 448 7.26 -16.03 22.96
C GLY A 448 6.47 -16.25 21.66
N PHE A 449 7.11 -16.15 20.49
CA PHE A 449 6.46 -16.50 19.21
C PHE A 449 6.22 -18.00 19.12
N LYS A 450 5.07 -18.40 18.57
CA LYS A 450 4.62 -19.78 18.50
C LYS A 450 4.66 -20.38 17.08
N SER A 451 5.09 -19.64 16.07
CA SER A 451 5.11 -20.13 14.69
C SER A 451 6.28 -19.57 13.88
N LEU A 452 6.91 -20.45 13.09
CA LEU A 452 7.92 -20.12 12.08
C LEU A 452 7.61 -20.91 10.82
N THR A 453 7.77 -20.31 9.63
CA THR A 453 7.60 -20.99 8.35
C THR A 453 8.92 -20.99 7.57
N ALA A 454 9.27 -22.14 6.97
CA ALA A 454 10.40 -22.27 6.04
C ALA A 454 9.96 -23.06 4.80
N SER A 455 10.12 -22.48 3.62
CA SER A 455 9.65 -23.04 2.35
C SER A 455 10.78 -23.20 1.36
N PHE A 456 10.99 -24.39 0.81
CA PHE A 456 11.97 -24.65 -0.26
C PHE A 456 11.28 -24.76 -1.61
N GLY A 457 11.71 -23.97 -2.59
CA GLY A 457 11.19 -23.97 -3.94
C GLY A 457 12.17 -24.51 -4.97
N CYS A 458 11.72 -25.35 -5.89
CA CYS A 458 12.47 -25.68 -7.10
C CYS A 458 11.56 -25.59 -8.33
N THR A 459 12.06 -25.90 -9.53
CA THR A 459 11.27 -25.79 -10.77
C THR A 459 9.99 -26.62 -10.72
N GLY A 460 10.09 -27.91 -10.44
CA GLY A 460 8.97 -28.87 -10.45
C GLY A 460 8.38 -29.19 -9.07
N GLY A 461 9.02 -28.79 -7.97
CA GLY A 461 8.57 -29.10 -6.61
C GLY A 461 8.72 -30.56 -6.18
N GLN A 462 9.53 -31.38 -6.90
CA GLN A 462 9.55 -32.84 -6.74
C GLN A 462 10.88 -33.38 -6.16
N HIS A 463 12.03 -32.80 -6.52
CA HIS A 463 13.34 -33.33 -6.15
C HIS A 463 14.08 -32.46 -5.10
N ARG A 464 14.76 -31.39 -5.55
CA ARG A 464 15.60 -30.52 -4.71
C ARG A 464 14.87 -29.93 -3.51
N SER A 465 13.69 -29.34 -3.75
CA SER A 465 12.87 -28.73 -2.70
C SER A 465 12.38 -29.77 -1.67
N VAL A 466 12.00 -30.95 -2.13
CA VAL A 466 11.57 -32.05 -1.25
C VAL A 466 12.74 -32.51 -0.39
N TYR A 467 13.92 -32.76 -0.99
CA TYR A 467 15.12 -33.18 -0.27
C TYR A 467 15.52 -32.16 0.81
N LEU A 468 15.61 -30.89 0.45
CA LEU A 468 16.02 -29.83 1.40
C LEU A 468 15.01 -29.67 2.55
N ALA A 469 13.70 -29.75 2.25
CA ALA A 469 12.64 -29.69 3.26
C ALA A 469 12.72 -30.86 4.24
N GLU A 470 12.98 -32.07 3.75
CA GLU A 470 13.18 -33.27 4.58
C GLU A 470 14.42 -33.13 5.48
N GLN A 471 15.55 -32.61 4.94
CA GLN A 471 16.77 -32.44 5.73
C GLN A 471 16.57 -31.39 6.83
N LEU A 472 15.99 -30.22 6.52
CA LEU A 472 15.70 -29.21 7.53
C LEU A 472 14.70 -29.73 8.59
N ALA A 473 13.66 -30.47 8.17
CA ALA A 473 12.72 -31.08 9.12
C ALA A 473 13.40 -32.07 10.06
N LYS A 474 14.33 -32.87 9.53
CA LYS A 474 15.15 -33.80 10.35
C LYS A 474 16.02 -33.04 11.35
N HIS A 475 16.69 -31.97 10.90
CA HIS A 475 17.54 -31.12 11.74
C HIS A 475 16.71 -30.52 12.88
N LEU A 476 15.57 -29.91 12.60
CA LEU A 476 14.76 -29.25 13.61
C LEU A 476 14.03 -30.19 14.59
N ARG A 477 13.75 -31.43 14.19
CA ARG A 477 13.19 -32.46 15.10
C ARG A 477 14.16 -32.87 16.23
N ALA A 478 15.45 -32.56 16.09
CA ALA A 478 16.42 -32.74 17.17
C ALA A 478 16.35 -31.66 18.26
N ASN A 479 15.54 -30.62 18.07
CA ASN A 479 15.32 -29.56 19.05
C ASN A 479 14.02 -29.79 19.82
N ASP A 480 14.12 -30.17 21.08
CA ASP A 480 12.96 -30.48 21.95
C ASP A 480 11.96 -29.32 22.13
N GLY A 481 12.41 -28.06 21.90
CA GLY A 481 11.57 -26.87 21.97
C GLY A 481 10.77 -26.55 20.72
N VAL A 482 10.89 -27.39 19.67
CA VAL A 482 10.25 -27.14 18.35
C VAL A 482 9.37 -28.31 17.97
N GLU A 483 8.14 -28.02 17.57
CA GLU A 483 7.26 -28.98 16.88
C GLU A 483 7.38 -28.76 15.36
N VAL A 484 7.61 -29.84 14.61
CA VAL A 484 7.85 -29.75 13.16
C VAL A 484 6.66 -30.29 12.37
N VAL A 485 6.08 -29.43 11.53
CA VAL A 485 5.06 -29.79 10.55
C VAL A 485 5.68 -29.72 9.16
N LEU A 486 5.78 -30.84 8.46
CA LEU A 486 6.36 -30.94 7.11
C LEU A 486 5.29 -31.27 6.09
N ARG A 487 5.25 -30.50 4.98
CA ARG A 487 4.33 -30.74 3.88
C ARG A 487 5.01 -30.58 2.51
N HIS A 488 4.67 -31.44 1.59
CA HIS A 488 5.17 -31.42 0.20
C HIS A 488 4.03 -31.09 -0.76
N ILE A 489 3.86 -29.82 -1.06
CA ILE A 489 2.69 -29.27 -1.77
C ILE A 489 2.44 -29.96 -3.12
N GLU A 490 3.51 -30.25 -3.89
CA GLU A 490 3.33 -30.88 -5.20
C GLU A 490 3.16 -32.41 -5.11
N LEU A 491 3.77 -33.05 -4.09
CA LEU A 491 3.55 -34.51 -3.89
C LEU A 491 2.14 -34.79 -3.38
N GLU A 492 1.62 -33.98 -2.47
CA GLU A 492 0.24 -34.06 -1.98
C GLU A 492 -0.78 -33.96 -3.12
N LYS A 493 -0.56 -33.06 -4.09
CA LYS A 493 -1.41 -32.96 -5.30
C LYS A 493 -1.33 -34.18 -6.21
N MET A 494 -0.25 -34.93 -6.13
CA MET A 494 -0.03 -36.16 -6.91
C MET A 494 -0.50 -37.41 -6.15
N GLY A 495 -1.03 -37.25 -4.93
CA GLY A 495 -1.43 -38.38 -4.08
C GLY A 495 -0.25 -39.21 -3.54
N ARG A 496 0.91 -38.60 -3.38
CA ARG A 496 2.18 -39.22 -2.94
C ARG A 496 2.67 -38.67 -1.61
#